data_f68694598626f180fa7b0384807ff4c4
#
_entry.id   f68694598626f180fa7b0384807ff4c4
#
_cell.length_a   1.000
_cell.length_b   1.000
_cell.length_c   1.000
_cell.angle_alpha   90.00
_cell.angle_beta   90.00
_cell.angle_gamma   90.00
#
_symmetry.space_group_name_H-M   'P 1'
#
loop_
_entity.id
_entity.type
_entity.pdbx_description
1 polymer ?
#
loop_
_entity_poly.entity_id
_entity_poly.type
_entity_poly.pdbx_seq_one_letter_code
_entity_poly.pdbx_strand_id
1 'polypeptide(L)'
;MKIIAVGMNYARHNEELGHTLENKEPVIFMKPDSAILKDGKPFFIPDFSNEVHYETELVVRINRLGKNIASRFAHRYYDAVTVGIDFTARDLQRRFREAGNPWELCKGFDSSAAIGTFVPVERLADVQNLHFHLDIALNILQTLQKQRIEGSALTSQNHLHSLLMGKCFLINTLA
;
A
#
# COMPACT_ATOMS: atom_id res chain seq x y z
N MET A 1 5.25 -7.54 14.36
CA MET A 1 5.04 -7.64 12.90
C MET A 1 5.71 -6.47 12.21
N LYS A 2 6.13 -6.59 10.95
CA LYS A 2 6.69 -5.46 10.18
C LYS A 2 5.81 -5.20 8.97
N ILE A 3 5.48 -3.94 8.75
CA ILE A 3 4.81 -3.48 7.54
C ILE A 3 5.80 -2.62 6.77
N ILE A 4 6.15 -3.06 5.57
CA ILE A 4 7.05 -2.35 4.68
C ILE A 4 6.23 -1.91 3.49
N ALA A 5 6.25 -0.62 3.19
CA ALA A 5 5.51 -0.02 2.09
C ALA A 5 6.44 0.57 1.05
N VAL A 6 5.99 0.57 -0.19
CA VAL A 6 6.73 1.12 -1.33
C VAL A 6 5.95 2.29 -1.90
N GLY A 7 6.44 3.48 -1.68
CA GLY A 7 5.83 4.72 -2.17
C GLY A 7 6.22 5.07 -3.60
N MET A 8 5.43 5.95 -4.22
CA MET A 8 5.68 6.55 -5.54
C MET A 8 5.83 5.52 -6.67
N ASN A 9 5.10 4.42 -6.59
CA ASN A 9 5.36 3.27 -7.43
C ASN A 9 4.28 3.02 -8.50
N TYR A 10 3.17 3.72 -8.45
CA TYR A 10 2.11 3.68 -9.46
C TYR A 10 2.35 4.80 -10.47
N ALA A 11 2.67 4.45 -11.73
CA ALA A 11 3.00 5.43 -12.77
C ALA A 11 1.89 6.48 -12.97
N ARG A 12 0.62 6.05 -13.06
CA ARG A 12 -0.51 6.96 -13.18
C ARG A 12 -0.69 7.89 -11.98
N HIS A 13 -0.52 7.37 -10.78
CA HIS A 13 -0.61 8.17 -9.56
C HIS A 13 0.51 9.23 -9.49
N ASN A 14 1.69 8.89 -9.97
CA ASN A 14 2.80 9.84 -10.07
C ASN A 14 2.49 10.96 -11.07
N GLU A 15 1.86 10.64 -12.22
CA GLU A 15 1.41 11.62 -13.20
C GLU A 15 0.35 12.56 -12.62
N GLU A 16 -0.66 12.03 -11.91
CA GLU A 16 -1.71 12.81 -11.24
C GLU A 16 -1.15 13.79 -10.19
N LEU A 17 -0.08 13.40 -9.51
CA LEU A 17 0.61 14.24 -8.53
C LEU A 17 1.70 15.15 -9.13
N GLY A 18 1.84 15.18 -10.47
CA GLY A 18 2.82 15.99 -11.18
C GLY A 18 4.27 15.54 -10.97
N HIS A 19 4.48 14.26 -10.62
CA HIS A 19 5.81 13.72 -10.39
C HIS A 19 6.42 13.21 -11.69
N THR A 20 7.41 13.94 -12.20
CA THR A 20 8.17 13.59 -13.41
C THR A 20 9.43 12.75 -13.12
N LEU A 21 9.74 12.50 -11.84
CA LEU A 21 10.93 11.75 -11.47
C LEU A 21 10.67 10.25 -11.53
N GLU A 22 11.25 9.59 -12.51
CA GLU A 22 11.48 8.14 -12.45
C GLU A 22 12.50 7.87 -11.34
N ASN A 23 12.01 7.49 -10.18
CA ASN A 23 12.89 6.99 -9.14
C ASN A 23 13.48 5.66 -9.61
N LYS A 24 14.80 5.63 -9.80
CA LYS A 24 15.54 4.40 -10.15
C LYS A 24 15.50 3.37 -9.02
N GLU A 25 15.30 3.82 -7.79
CA GLU A 25 15.21 2.99 -6.59
C GLU A 25 13.86 3.16 -5.91
N PRO A 26 13.32 2.09 -5.29
CA PRO A 26 12.05 2.15 -4.58
C PRO A 26 12.13 3.08 -3.37
N VAL A 27 11.14 3.92 -3.18
CA VAL A 27 10.97 4.70 -1.95
C VAL A 27 10.32 3.81 -0.91
N ILE A 28 11.11 3.37 0.07
CA ILE A 28 10.65 2.45 1.12
C ILE A 28 10.37 3.24 2.40
N PHE A 29 9.23 2.96 3.02
CA PHE A 29 8.92 3.42 4.37
C PHE A 29 8.27 2.28 5.18
N MET A 30 8.17 2.46 6.47
CA MET A 30 7.62 1.46 7.36
C MET A 30 6.40 2.01 8.11
N LYS A 31 5.47 1.11 8.41
CA LYS A 31 4.43 1.36 9.39
C LYS A 31 4.63 0.41 10.57
N PRO A 32 4.46 0.89 11.82
CA PRO A 32 4.46 0.01 12.99
C PRO A 32 3.24 -0.91 12.97
N ASP A 33 3.25 -1.96 13.78
CA ASP A 33 2.09 -2.85 13.89
C ASP A 33 0.89 -2.17 14.59
N SER A 34 1.10 -1.12 15.38
CA SER A 34 0.05 -0.26 15.91
C SER A 34 -0.72 0.50 14.82
N ALA A 35 -0.12 0.67 13.64
CA ALA A 35 -0.79 1.30 12.50
C ALA A 35 -1.91 0.44 11.90
N ILE A 36 -2.02 -0.85 12.27
CA ILE A 36 -3.07 -1.72 11.73
C ILE A 36 -4.42 -1.36 12.31
N LEU A 37 -5.36 -1.03 11.43
CA LEU A 37 -6.78 -0.93 11.75
C LEU A 37 -7.34 -2.34 11.89
N LYS A 38 -7.57 -2.77 13.14
CA LYS A 38 -7.98 -4.15 13.45
C LYS A 38 -9.49 -4.33 13.34
N ASP A 39 -9.88 -5.55 12.97
CA ASP A 39 -11.24 -6.07 13.15
C ASP A 39 -12.35 -5.26 12.43
N GLY A 40 -12.03 -4.66 11.29
CA GLY A 40 -13.00 -3.87 10.54
C GLY A 40 -13.55 -2.66 11.30
N LYS A 41 -12.81 -2.16 12.29
CA LYS A 41 -13.18 -0.95 13.02
C LYS A 41 -13.22 0.27 12.10
N PRO A 42 -14.03 1.29 12.42
CA PRO A 42 -14.03 2.52 11.65
C PRO A 42 -12.70 3.23 11.78
N PHE A 43 -12.23 3.80 10.66
CA PHE A 43 -11.11 4.72 10.66
C PHE A 43 -11.59 6.10 11.12
N PHE A 44 -10.86 6.69 12.05
CA PHE A 44 -11.11 8.06 12.51
C PHE A 44 -10.01 8.98 11.96
N ILE A 45 -10.44 10.09 11.36
CA ILE A 45 -9.51 11.11 10.87
C ILE A 45 -8.77 11.70 12.07
N PRO A 46 -7.43 11.70 12.06
CA PRO A 46 -6.64 12.22 13.17
C PRO A 46 -6.71 13.76 13.24
N ASP A 47 -6.73 14.32 14.44
CA ASP A 47 -6.84 15.76 14.68
C ASP A 47 -5.62 16.56 14.18
N PHE A 48 -4.48 15.91 13.97
CA PHE A 48 -3.23 16.56 13.55
C PHE A 48 -3.12 16.79 12.04
N SER A 49 -4.08 16.32 11.23
CA SER A 49 -4.08 16.46 9.77
C SER A 49 -5.43 16.97 9.28
N ASN A 50 -5.39 17.92 8.36
CA ASN A 50 -6.58 18.46 7.70
C ASN A 50 -6.87 17.79 6.36
N GLU A 51 -5.98 16.93 5.89
CA GLU A 51 -6.12 16.27 4.60
C GLU A 51 -5.60 14.83 4.68
N VAL A 52 -6.51 13.88 4.83
CA VAL A 52 -6.18 12.45 4.84
C VAL A 52 -6.67 11.82 3.54
N HIS A 53 -5.74 11.20 2.81
CA HIS A 53 -6.03 10.40 1.63
C HIS A 53 -6.03 8.91 1.98
N TYR A 54 -6.70 8.14 1.15
CA TYR A 54 -6.71 6.68 1.19
C TYR A 54 -6.07 6.18 -0.11
N GLU A 55 -5.03 5.38 0.02
CA GLU A 55 -4.31 4.78 -1.10
C GLU A 55 -4.58 3.27 -1.10
N THR A 56 -5.17 2.76 -2.19
CA THR A 56 -5.46 1.33 -2.31
C THR A 56 -4.21 0.60 -2.75
N GLU A 57 -3.82 -0.41 -1.97
CA GLU A 57 -2.56 -1.11 -2.13
C GLU A 57 -2.76 -2.62 -2.26
N LEU A 58 -1.92 -3.24 -3.09
CA LEU A 58 -1.74 -4.69 -3.05
C LEU A 58 -0.86 -5.05 -1.86
N VAL A 59 -1.37 -5.93 -1.00
CA VAL A 59 -0.66 -6.36 0.20
C VAL A 59 -0.17 -7.79 0.02
N VAL A 60 1.11 -8.03 0.25
CA VAL A 60 1.75 -9.33 0.11
C VAL A 60 2.22 -9.84 1.46
N ARG A 61 1.85 -11.06 1.81
CA ARG A 61 2.28 -11.68 3.07
C ARG A 61 3.58 -12.45 2.86
N ILE A 62 4.64 -11.98 3.51
CA ILE A 62 5.92 -12.70 3.54
C ILE A 62 5.87 -13.77 4.61
N ASN A 63 6.07 -15.01 4.21
CA ASN A 63 5.96 -16.20 5.07
C ASN A 63 7.29 -16.89 5.36
N ARG A 64 8.42 -16.37 4.85
CA ARG A 64 9.73 -17.00 4.99
C ARG A 64 10.83 -15.98 5.26
N LEU A 65 11.75 -16.33 6.15
CA LEU A 65 12.97 -15.56 6.35
C LEU A 65 13.92 -15.75 5.15
N GLY A 66 14.63 -14.67 4.81
CA GLY A 66 15.62 -14.70 3.74
C GLY A 66 16.56 -13.50 3.79
N LYS A 67 17.75 -13.68 3.23
CA LYS A 67 18.75 -12.62 3.07
C LYS A 67 19.44 -12.80 1.73
N ASN A 68 19.63 -11.69 1.00
CA ASN A 68 20.30 -11.68 -0.31
C ASN A 68 19.64 -12.63 -1.34
N ILE A 69 18.31 -12.65 -1.34
CA ILE A 69 17.53 -13.53 -2.22
C ILE A 69 17.57 -12.96 -3.64
N ALA A 70 18.04 -13.77 -4.59
CA ALA A 70 17.94 -13.39 -5.99
C ALA A 70 16.45 -13.30 -6.41
N SER A 71 16.10 -12.28 -7.17
CA SER A 71 14.71 -11.97 -7.56
C SER A 71 13.94 -13.13 -8.16
N ARG A 72 14.59 -13.99 -8.96
CA ARG A 72 13.99 -15.21 -9.52
C ARG A 72 13.43 -16.17 -8.47
N PHE A 73 13.86 -16.06 -7.22
CA PHE A 73 13.39 -16.89 -6.10
C PHE A 73 12.39 -16.18 -5.19
N ALA A 74 12.06 -14.93 -5.46
CA ALA A 74 11.18 -14.12 -4.64
C ALA A 74 9.80 -14.78 -4.41
N HIS A 75 9.26 -15.45 -5.44
CA HIS A 75 7.99 -16.17 -5.39
C HIS A 75 7.91 -17.26 -4.29
N ARG A 76 9.06 -17.68 -3.73
CA ARG A 76 9.13 -18.69 -2.65
C ARG A 76 8.98 -18.08 -1.25
N TYR A 77 8.90 -16.74 -1.15
CA TYR A 77 8.96 -16.02 0.11
C TYR A 77 7.63 -15.37 0.51
N TYR A 78 6.61 -15.52 -0.32
CA TYR A 78 5.27 -15.09 0.02
C TYR A 78 4.26 -16.20 -0.32
N ASP A 79 3.14 -16.21 0.40
CA ASP A 79 2.12 -17.27 0.29
C ASP A 79 0.71 -16.75 0.08
N ALA A 80 0.48 -15.48 0.31
CA ALA A 80 -0.86 -14.91 0.18
C ALA A 80 -0.79 -13.42 -0.16
N VAL A 81 -1.87 -12.94 -0.77
CA VAL A 81 -2.07 -11.52 -1.07
C VAL A 81 -3.44 -11.05 -0.59
N THR A 82 -3.56 -9.75 -0.40
CA THR A 82 -4.83 -9.09 -0.14
C THR A 82 -4.80 -7.65 -0.64
N VAL A 83 -5.88 -6.93 -0.47
CA VAL A 83 -5.95 -5.49 -0.70
C VAL A 83 -5.94 -4.79 0.64
N GLY A 84 -5.23 -3.67 0.71
CA GLY A 84 -5.19 -2.81 1.89
C GLY A 84 -5.42 -1.35 1.54
N ILE A 85 -5.48 -0.52 2.58
CA ILE A 85 -5.55 0.93 2.45
C ILE A 85 -4.40 1.54 3.25
N ASP A 86 -3.59 2.35 2.57
CA ASP A 86 -2.60 3.23 3.18
C ASP A 86 -3.22 4.60 3.43
N PHE A 87 -3.69 4.84 4.65
CA PHE A 87 -4.12 6.16 5.05
C PHE A 87 -2.93 7.08 5.21
N THR A 88 -2.99 8.22 4.53
CA THR A 88 -1.89 9.16 4.41
C THR A 88 -2.33 10.55 4.82
N ALA A 89 -1.68 11.14 5.83
CA ALA A 89 -1.81 12.55 6.15
C ALA A 89 -1.10 13.38 5.06
N ARG A 90 -1.83 13.73 4.02
CA ARG A 90 -1.27 14.26 2.77
C ARG A 90 -0.64 15.64 2.92
N ASP A 91 -1.24 16.49 3.73
CA ASP A 91 -0.71 17.82 4.08
C ASP A 91 0.66 17.71 4.76
N LEU A 92 0.83 16.78 5.70
CA LEU A 92 2.11 16.50 6.35
C LEU A 92 3.12 15.90 5.37
N GLN A 93 2.69 14.97 4.53
CA GLN A 93 3.59 14.33 3.57
C GLN A 93 4.20 15.35 2.60
N ARG A 94 3.42 16.30 2.07
CA ARG A 94 3.94 17.38 1.22
C ARG A 94 5.03 18.17 1.94
N ARG A 95 4.72 18.66 3.15
CA ARG A 95 5.66 19.41 3.98
C ARG A 95 6.95 18.63 4.27
N PHE A 96 6.84 17.34 4.59
CA PHE A 96 8.01 16.51 4.90
C PHE A 96 8.86 16.22 3.65
N ARG A 97 8.25 16.04 2.50
CA ARG A 97 8.99 15.90 1.23
C ARG A 97 9.80 17.15 0.89
N GLU A 98 9.19 18.33 1.01
CA GLU A 98 9.85 19.60 0.76
C GLU A 98 11.04 19.83 1.72
N ALA A 99 10.87 19.41 2.97
CA ALA A 99 11.89 19.56 4.01
C ALA A 99 12.92 18.41 4.03
N GLY A 100 12.73 17.32 3.26
CA GLY A 100 13.56 16.12 3.32
C GLY A 100 13.41 15.32 4.61
N ASN A 101 12.28 15.47 5.31
CA ASN A 101 12.01 14.78 6.57
C ASN A 101 11.47 13.36 6.34
N PRO A 102 11.64 12.46 7.33
CA PRO A 102 11.04 11.13 7.33
C PRO A 102 9.51 11.16 7.29
N TRP A 103 8.90 10.06 6.81
CA TRP A 103 7.45 9.96 6.57
C TRP A 103 6.64 9.31 7.71
N GLU A 104 7.27 8.92 8.79
CA GLU A 104 6.63 8.18 9.88
C GLU A 104 5.38 8.88 10.41
N LEU A 105 5.43 10.20 10.63
CA LEU A 105 4.29 10.96 11.16
C LEU A 105 3.12 11.05 10.17
N CYS A 106 3.36 11.01 8.86
CA CYS A 106 2.31 11.08 7.87
C CYS A 106 1.82 9.72 7.35
N LYS A 107 2.57 8.65 7.61
CA LYS A 107 2.31 7.29 7.12
C LYS A 107 2.17 6.26 8.23
N GLY A 108 2.83 6.45 9.38
CA GLY A 108 2.95 5.45 10.45
C GLY A 108 2.06 5.70 11.68
N PHE A 109 1.08 6.58 11.61
CA PHE A 109 0.18 6.86 12.73
C PHE A 109 -0.80 5.71 12.98
N ASP A 110 -1.38 5.66 14.18
CA ASP A 110 -2.28 4.60 14.61
C ASP A 110 -3.47 4.44 13.66
N SER A 111 -3.81 3.19 13.36
CA SER A 111 -4.89 2.81 12.43
C SER A 111 -4.70 3.28 10.98
N SER A 112 -3.49 3.68 10.57
CA SER A 112 -3.20 4.16 9.22
C SER A 112 -3.07 3.06 8.16
N ALA A 113 -3.26 1.78 8.51
CA ALA A 113 -3.20 0.65 7.59
C ALA A 113 -4.41 -0.28 7.77
N ALA A 114 -5.35 -0.26 6.86
CA ALA A 114 -6.40 -1.28 6.81
C ALA A 114 -5.93 -2.45 5.94
N ILE A 115 -6.10 -3.68 6.43
CA ILE A 115 -5.64 -4.89 5.77
C ILE A 115 -6.82 -5.85 5.62
N GLY A 116 -7.09 -6.28 4.40
CA GLY A 116 -8.16 -7.21 4.08
C GLY A 116 -7.83 -8.67 4.42
N THR A 117 -8.77 -9.55 4.14
CA THR A 117 -8.57 -11.00 4.31
C THR A 117 -7.63 -11.54 3.24
N PHE A 118 -6.60 -12.25 3.66
CA PHE A 118 -5.61 -12.82 2.76
C PHE A 118 -6.17 -13.97 1.91
N VAL A 119 -5.84 -13.95 0.63
CA VAL A 119 -6.12 -15.02 -0.32
C VAL A 119 -4.81 -15.75 -0.63
N PRO A 120 -4.73 -17.09 -0.43
CA PRO A 120 -3.55 -17.87 -0.80
C PRO A 120 -3.23 -17.72 -2.29
N VAL A 121 -1.95 -17.59 -2.64
CA VAL A 121 -1.52 -17.42 -4.04
C VAL A 121 -1.91 -18.59 -4.92
N GLU A 122 -2.02 -19.79 -4.36
CA GLU A 122 -2.43 -21.02 -5.06
C GLU A 122 -3.89 -20.96 -5.57
N ARG A 123 -4.69 -20.04 -5.03
CA ARG A 123 -6.08 -19.82 -5.46
C ARG A 123 -6.21 -18.78 -6.56
N LEU A 124 -5.11 -18.14 -6.94
CA LEU A 124 -5.09 -17.09 -7.95
C LEU A 124 -4.60 -17.65 -9.28
N ALA A 125 -5.28 -17.32 -10.36
CA ALA A 125 -4.90 -17.75 -11.70
C ALA A 125 -3.56 -17.14 -12.13
N ASP A 126 -3.37 -15.84 -11.85
CA ASP A 126 -2.14 -15.13 -12.15
C ASP A 126 -1.94 -13.97 -11.17
N VAL A 127 -0.91 -14.08 -10.33
CA VAL A 127 -0.56 -13.04 -9.35
C VAL A 127 -0.01 -11.77 -10.03
N GLN A 128 0.46 -11.88 -11.28
CA GLN A 128 1.02 -10.76 -12.04
C GLN A 128 -0.06 -9.85 -12.65
N ASN A 129 -1.26 -10.39 -12.87
CA ASN A 129 -2.36 -9.70 -13.54
C ASN A 129 -3.59 -9.58 -12.61
N LEU A 130 -3.37 -9.13 -11.37
CA LEU A 130 -4.46 -8.91 -10.43
C LEU A 130 -5.16 -7.58 -10.72
N HIS A 131 -6.49 -7.63 -10.77
CA HIS A 131 -7.35 -6.47 -10.84
C HIS A 131 -8.04 -6.29 -9.49
N PHE A 132 -7.95 -5.10 -8.93
CA PHE A 132 -8.64 -4.76 -7.68
C PHE A 132 -9.16 -3.32 -7.74
N HIS A 133 -10.17 -3.03 -6.94
CA HIS A 133 -10.77 -1.71 -6.81
C HIS A 133 -11.19 -1.45 -5.37
N LEU A 134 -11.37 -0.20 -5.02
CA LEU A 134 -11.92 0.25 -3.76
C LEU A 134 -13.20 1.03 -4.02
N ASP A 135 -14.31 0.57 -3.44
CA ASP A 135 -15.56 1.31 -3.41
C ASP A 135 -15.70 2.00 -2.05
N ILE A 136 -15.90 3.31 -2.05
CA ILE A 136 -16.14 4.08 -0.83
C ILE A 136 -17.59 4.54 -0.83
N ALA A 137 -18.35 4.10 0.17
CA ALA A 137 -19.69 4.59 0.43
C ALA A 137 -19.61 5.68 1.52
N LEU A 138 -19.80 6.93 1.12
CA LEU A 138 -19.97 8.04 2.07
C LEU A 138 -21.43 8.09 2.51
N ASN A 139 -21.73 7.53 3.68
CA ASN A 139 -23.01 7.73 4.35
C ASN A 139 -23.07 9.13 4.95
N ILE A 140 -23.20 10.13 4.12
CA ILE A 140 -23.67 11.44 4.52
C ILE A 140 -25.17 11.48 4.20
N LEU A 141 -25.98 11.86 5.17
CA LEU A 141 -27.45 11.93 5.12
C LEU A 141 -28.02 12.78 3.97
N GLN A 142 -27.23 13.20 2.99
CA GLN A 142 -27.67 14.00 1.86
C GLN A 142 -26.80 13.90 0.61
N THR A 143 -26.23 12.83 0.21
CA THR A 143 -25.87 12.60 -1.20
C THR A 143 -25.00 11.36 -1.31
N LEU A 144 -25.55 10.30 -1.87
CA LEU A 144 -24.80 9.11 -2.29
C LEU A 144 -23.90 9.49 -3.47
N GLN A 145 -22.68 9.92 -3.22
CA GLN A 145 -21.64 9.92 -4.22
C GLN A 145 -20.79 8.67 -4.03
N LYS A 146 -21.05 7.69 -4.86
CA LYS A 146 -20.20 6.51 -4.96
C LYS A 146 -18.98 6.89 -5.78
N GLN A 147 -17.85 7.12 -5.14
CA GLN A 147 -16.57 7.26 -5.82
C GLN A 147 -15.97 5.88 -6.05
N ARG A 148 -15.92 5.49 -7.30
CA ARG A 148 -15.22 4.29 -7.73
C ARG A 148 -13.79 4.67 -8.08
N ILE A 149 -12.83 4.16 -7.33
CA ILE A 149 -11.41 4.29 -7.62
C ILE A 149 -10.96 3.00 -8.26
N GLU A 150 -10.70 3.04 -9.54
CA GLU A 150 -10.14 1.89 -10.26
C GLU A 150 -8.62 1.87 -10.05
N GLY A 151 -8.15 0.91 -9.27
CA GLY A 151 -6.75 0.54 -9.29
C GLY A 151 -6.42 -0.06 -10.65
N SER A 152 -5.59 0.63 -11.43
CA SER A 152 -5.19 0.12 -12.74
C SER A 152 -4.39 -1.16 -12.58
N ALA A 153 -4.81 -2.18 -13.32
CA ALA A 153 -4.08 -3.42 -13.48
C ALA A 153 -2.60 -3.19 -13.77
N LEU A 154 -1.78 -4.03 -13.18
CA LEU A 154 -0.38 -4.18 -13.53
C LEU A 154 -0.24 -4.72 -14.96
N THR A 155 -0.31 -3.85 -15.95
CA THR A 155 0.16 -4.16 -17.30
C THR A 155 1.61 -3.72 -17.42
N SER A 156 2.54 -4.51 -16.96
CA SER A 156 3.89 -4.49 -17.47
C SER A 156 4.44 -5.91 -17.52
N GLN A 157 4.86 -6.30 -18.70
CA GLN A 157 5.42 -7.60 -19.06
C GLN A 157 6.73 -7.97 -18.37
N ASN A 158 7.11 -7.33 -17.29
CA ASN A 158 8.40 -7.56 -16.65
C ASN A 158 8.24 -7.84 -15.16
N HIS A 159 8.15 -9.15 -14.87
CA HIS A 159 8.75 -9.79 -13.71
C HIS A 159 8.15 -9.54 -12.32
N LEU A 160 7.90 -10.66 -11.63
CA LEU A 160 7.78 -10.81 -10.18
C LEU A 160 8.82 -9.98 -9.40
N HIS A 161 9.90 -9.59 -10.04
CA HIS A 161 10.90 -8.66 -9.56
C HIS A 161 10.28 -7.28 -9.23
N SER A 162 9.33 -6.82 -10.02
CA SER A 162 8.63 -5.57 -9.75
C SER A 162 7.59 -5.69 -8.63
N LEU A 163 7.07 -6.87 -8.34
CA LEU A 163 6.16 -7.12 -7.21
C LEU A 163 6.87 -6.98 -5.85
N LEU A 164 8.10 -7.41 -5.75
CA LEU A 164 8.91 -7.22 -4.54
C LEU A 164 9.61 -5.86 -4.48
N MET A 165 9.74 -5.21 -5.63
CA MET A 165 10.37 -3.91 -5.76
C MET A 165 9.38 -2.78 -6.05
N GLY A 166 8.10 -3.08 -6.11
CA GLY A 166 7.21 -2.03 -6.42
C GLY A 166 5.73 -2.35 -6.42
N LYS A 167 4.97 -1.88 -5.48
CA LYS A 167 3.50 -1.81 -5.33
C LYS A 167 2.91 -2.64 -4.19
N CYS A 168 3.62 -2.84 -3.09
CA CYS A 168 3.10 -3.71 -2.04
C CYS A 168 3.38 -3.18 -0.65
N PHE A 169 2.42 -3.32 0.24
CA PHE A 169 2.71 -3.53 1.63
C PHE A 169 3.25 -4.94 1.79
N LEU A 170 4.49 -5.07 2.24
CA LEU A 170 5.04 -6.35 2.64
C LEU A 170 4.75 -6.55 4.13
N ILE A 171 3.86 -7.48 4.45
CA ILE A 171 3.63 -7.86 5.84
C ILE A 171 4.47 -9.09 6.15
N ASN A 172 5.44 -8.92 7.04
CA ASN A 172 6.16 -10.05 7.62
C ASN A 172 5.43 -10.51 8.88
N THR A 173 4.81 -11.69 8.83
CA THR A 173 4.13 -12.30 9.97
C THR A 173 5.04 -13.13 10.86
N LEU A 174 6.32 -13.21 10.53
CA LEU A 174 7.31 -13.90 11.34
C LEU A 174 7.77 -12.97 12.47
N ALA A 175 7.26 -13.23 13.67
CA ALA A 175 7.75 -12.68 14.92
C ALA A 175 9.08 -13.30 15.31
#